data_e3928af6bef5737eec25811afaa330bc
#
_entry.id   e3928af6bef5737eec25811afaa330bc
#
_cell.length_a   1.000
_cell.length_b   1.000
_cell.length_c   1.000
_cell.angle_alpha   90.00
_cell.angle_beta   90.00
_cell.angle_gamma   90.00
#
_symmetry.space_group_name_H-M   'P 1'
#
loop_
_entity.id
_entity.type
_entity.pdbx_description
1 polymer ?
#
loop_
_entity_poly.entity_id
_entity_poly.type
_entity_poly.pdbx_seq_one_letter_code
_entity_poly.pdbx_strand_id
1 'polypeptide(L)'
;MNTYSNLPEGVEELLYPQAREFELLRRKVLDVFHVWGFEYIEPPIIEYLDALLVGNGKDLQLQTLQIVDQLSGKQIGVRADLTSQAVRIDAHTTKDRKVRRLCYAGPVVYANPIADSGSRVQHKAGVEIFGSTSREADKEVISLMLETLTIAGIEKPVLLLGHVGVFHELVSALPRYSEVSDSKKRKLFQAIQRKSKTDIKSLVDTDGTVEEMLVNLPSLMGDVSVISEARKALAKGPGRIHDCLDEIEELANAIAKKNSIDLKIDVAELSGFGYHNGPVFAVYHPRRGKALARGGRYDGIGSQFGVERPATGFDLDLKQILVERQTPSDLIFAHFAFDPAELSKRDLLIKKAR
;
A
#
# COMPACT_ATOMS: atom_id res chain seq x y z
N MET A 1 14.28 37.34 -10.05
CA MET A 1 13.39 36.18 -10.28
C MET A 1 12.12 36.40 -9.47
N ASN A 2 10.96 36.22 -10.08
CA ASN A 2 9.67 36.41 -9.39
C ASN A 2 9.43 35.23 -8.43
N THR A 3 9.63 35.44 -7.13
CA THR A 3 9.55 34.39 -6.09
C THR A 3 8.11 33.85 -5.88
N TYR A 4 7.10 34.54 -6.41
CA TYR A 4 5.69 34.16 -6.26
C TYR A 4 5.25 33.00 -7.15
N SER A 5 6.07 32.56 -8.11
CA SER A 5 5.77 31.44 -9.02
C SER A 5 6.45 30.13 -8.61
N ASN A 6 7.21 30.12 -7.51
CA ASN A 6 7.91 28.91 -7.07
C ASN A 6 7.02 28.08 -6.15
N LEU A 7 6.89 26.80 -6.45
CA LEU A 7 6.28 25.82 -5.56
C LEU A 7 7.29 25.38 -4.47
N PRO A 8 6.81 24.91 -3.32
CA PRO A 8 7.68 24.28 -2.33
C PRO A 8 8.41 23.07 -2.92
N GLU A 9 9.58 22.76 -2.38
CA GLU A 9 10.35 21.57 -2.79
C GLU A 9 9.50 20.29 -2.68
N GLY A 10 9.55 19.46 -3.73
CA GLY A 10 8.78 18.21 -3.81
C GLY A 10 7.27 18.40 -4.04
N VAL A 11 6.81 19.61 -4.30
CA VAL A 11 5.44 19.90 -4.72
C VAL A 11 5.43 20.21 -6.21
N GLU A 12 4.51 19.59 -6.95
CA GLU A 12 4.43 19.68 -8.41
C GLU A 12 2.99 19.88 -8.88
N GLU A 13 2.84 20.52 -10.03
CA GLU A 13 1.57 20.65 -10.73
C GLU A 13 1.47 19.58 -11.83
N LEU A 14 0.28 19.05 -12.02
CA LEU A 14 -0.07 18.31 -13.24
C LEU A 14 -0.78 19.27 -14.17
N LEU A 15 -0.17 19.53 -15.32
CA LEU A 15 -0.74 20.39 -16.35
C LEU A 15 -1.29 19.54 -17.49
N TYR A 16 -2.04 20.16 -18.38
CA TYR A 16 -2.51 19.53 -19.61
C TYR A 16 -1.32 19.14 -20.52
N PRO A 17 -1.31 17.92 -21.12
CA PRO A 17 -2.39 16.91 -21.15
C PRO A 17 -2.43 15.95 -19.95
N GLN A 18 -1.36 15.88 -19.16
CA GLN A 18 -1.21 14.88 -18.07
C GLN A 18 -2.32 14.99 -17.02
N ALA A 19 -2.77 16.21 -16.67
CA ALA A 19 -3.86 16.40 -15.73
C ALA A 19 -5.18 15.75 -16.22
N ARG A 20 -5.45 15.82 -17.53
CA ARG A 20 -6.61 15.17 -18.14
C ARG A 20 -6.47 13.64 -18.10
N GLU A 21 -5.30 13.15 -18.44
CA GLU A 21 -5.00 11.71 -18.39
C GLU A 21 -5.09 11.14 -16.98
N PHE A 22 -4.60 11.89 -15.99
CA PHE A 22 -4.72 11.56 -14.58
C PHE A 22 -6.18 11.42 -14.15
N GLU A 23 -7.04 12.41 -14.49
CA GLU A 23 -8.44 12.37 -14.14
C GLU A 23 -9.19 11.19 -14.80
N LEU A 24 -8.89 10.87 -16.04
CA LEU A 24 -9.44 9.69 -16.72
C LEU A 24 -9.00 8.38 -16.05
N LEU A 25 -7.73 8.28 -15.66
CA LEU A 25 -7.21 7.12 -14.92
C LEU A 25 -7.93 6.98 -13.58
N ARG A 26 -8.04 8.07 -12.81
CA ARG A 26 -8.72 8.08 -11.51
C ARG A 26 -10.17 7.58 -11.63
N ARG A 27 -10.92 8.04 -12.63
CA ARG A 27 -12.29 7.57 -12.90
C ARG A 27 -12.34 6.08 -13.18
N LYS A 28 -11.50 5.60 -14.10
CA LYS A 28 -11.43 4.17 -14.45
C LYS A 28 -11.17 3.29 -13.22
N VAL A 29 -10.24 3.70 -12.36
CA VAL A 29 -9.92 2.97 -11.12
C VAL A 29 -11.11 2.93 -10.17
N LEU A 30 -11.79 4.06 -9.95
CA LEU A 30 -12.97 4.11 -9.08
C LEU A 30 -14.15 3.31 -9.65
N ASP A 31 -14.34 3.29 -10.98
CA ASP A 31 -15.38 2.48 -11.63
C ASP A 31 -15.12 0.99 -11.42
N VAL A 32 -13.86 0.54 -11.50
CA VAL A 32 -13.48 -0.84 -11.18
C VAL A 32 -13.82 -1.18 -9.74
N PHE A 33 -13.45 -0.32 -8.77
CA PHE A 33 -13.77 -0.55 -7.36
C PHE A 33 -15.28 -0.62 -7.13
N HIS A 34 -16.05 0.25 -7.79
CA HIS A 34 -17.50 0.24 -7.70
C HIS A 34 -18.11 -1.07 -8.24
N VAL A 35 -17.66 -1.55 -9.41
CA VAL A 35 -18.11 -2.82 -10.00
C VAL A 35 -17.82 -4.02 -9.09
N TRP A 36 -16.73 -3.96 -8.32
CA TRP A 36 -16.39 -4.98 -7.31
C TRP A 36 -17.16 -4.81 -5.99
N GLY A 37 -18.10 -3.86 -5.91
CA GLY A 37 -18.99 -3.67 -4.76
C GLY A 37 -18.38 -2.88 -3.60
N PHE A 38 -17.39 -2.01 -3.86
CA PHE A 38 -16.83 -1.13 -2.85
C PHE A 38 -17.59 0.19 -2.77
N GLU A 39 -17.86 0.64 -1.55
CA GLU A 39 -18.49 1.92 -1.24
C GLU A 39 -17.42 3.02 -1.21
N TYR A 40 -17.60 4.05 -2.05
CA TYR A 40 -16.68 5.18 -2.07
C TYR A 40 -16.85 6.05 -0.83
N ILE A 41 -15.73 6.40 -0.20
CA ILE A 41 -15.65 7.37 0.88
C ILE A 41 -14.70 8.53 0.49
N GLU A 42 -15.00 9.73 0.96
CA GLU A 42 -14.15 10.91 0.81
C GLU A 42 -13.69 11.38 2.20
N PRO A 43 -12.59 10.85 2.73
CA PRO A 43 -12.05 11.27 4.02
C PRO A 43 -11.54 12.73 3.95
N PRO A 44 -11.62 13.51 5.04
CA PRO A 44 -11.13 14.88 5.06
C PRO A 44 -9.61 14.94 4.90
N ILE A 45 -9.12 16.02 4.26
CA ILE A 45 -7.67 16.23 4.05
C ILE A 45 -6.95 16.53 5.37
N ILE A 46 -7.63 17.15 6.31
CA ILE A 46 -7.10 17.52 7.63
C ILE A 46 -7.93 16.87 8.74
N GLU A 47 -7.26 16.38 9.77
CA GLU A 47 -7.87 15.83 10.98
C GLU A 47 -7.03 16.21 12.21
N TYR A 48 -7.57 15.98 13.42
CA TYR A 48 -6.75 16.05 14.63
C TYR A 48 -5.58 15.08 14.52
N LEU A 49 -4.40 15.56 14.93
CA LEU A 49 -3.14 14.81 14.75
C LEU A 49 -3.22 13.43 15.42
N ASP A 50 -3.78 13.36 16.61
CA ASP A 50 -3.92 12.10 17.35
C ASP A 50 -4.76 11.06 16.57
N ALA A 51 -5.79 11.50 15.86
CA ALA A 51 -6.62 10.61 15.04
C ALA A 51 -5.88 10.08 13.79
N LEU A 52 -5.07 10.93 13.15
CA LEU A 52 -4.27 10.53 11.99
C LEU A 52 -3.14 9.56 12.33
N LEU A 53 -2.62 9.62 13.55
CA LEU A 53 -1.48 8.80 13.99
C LEU A 53 -1.88 7.45 14.58
N VAL A 54 -3.17 7.18 14.70
CA VAL A 54 -3.68 5.90 15.19
C VAL A 54 -3.21 4.76 14.29
N GLY A 55 -2.62 3.72 14.90
CA GLY A 55 -2.12 2.54 14.19
C GLY A 55 -0.81 2.71 13.43
N ASN A 56 -0.42 3.93 13.17
CA ASN A 56 0.75 4.26 12.37
C ASN A 56 1.85 4.81 13.28
N GLY A 57 2.83 4.02 13.65
CA GLY A 57 3.90 4.36 14.57
C GLY A 57 4.61 5.70 14.32
N LYS A 58 5.73 5.94 15.03
CA LYS A 58 6.52 7.18 14.98
C LYS A 58 6.94 7.62 13.56
N ASP A 59 7.02 6.68 12.62
CA ASP A 59 7.46 6.99 11.24
C ASP A 59 6.43 7.83 10.49
N LEU A 60 5.12 7.54 10.63
CA LEU A 60 4.09 8.38 10.01
C LEU A 60 4.00 9.75 10.67
N GLN A 61 4.24 9.83 11.98
CA GLN A 61 4.29 11.12 12.68
C GLN A 61 5.37 12.05 12.11
N LEU A 62 6.54 11.51 11.78
CA LEU A 62 7.64 12.27 11.16
C LEU A 62 7.32 12.70 9.72
N GLN A 63 6.45 11.97 9.07
CA GLN A 63 6.02 12.24 7.68
C GLN A 63 4.78 13.12 7.59
N THR A 64 4.06 13.35 8.69
CA THR A 64 2.82 14.13 8.71
C THR A 64 3.10 15.62 8.85
N LEU A 65 2.57 16.43 7.93
CA LEU A 65 2.56 17.89 8.08
C LEU A 65 1.62 18.26 9.24
N GLN A 66 2.16 19.03 10.20
CA GLN A 66 1.45 19.39 11.42
C GLN A 66 1.23 20.91 11.45
N ILE A 67 0.03 21.30 11.86
CA ILE A 67 -0.42 22.70 11.94
C ILE A 67 -1.19 22.91 13.24
N VAL A 68 -1.11 24.07 13.83
CA VAL A 68 -1.98 24.45 14.95
C VAL A 68 -3.27 25.04 14.40
N ASP A 69 -4.40 24.41 14.74
CA ASP A 69 -5.72 24.92 14.38
C ASP A 69 -6.02 26.21 15.16
N GLN A 70 -6.21 27.30 14.43
CA GLN A 70 -6.46 28.62 15.04
C GLN A 70 -7.83 28.73 15.76
N LEU A 71 -8.79 27.85 15.43
CA LEU A 71 -10.11 27.83 16.05
C LEU A 71 -10.11 27.12 17.39
N SER A 72 -9.45 25.96 17.47
CA SER A 72 -9.47 25.12 18.66
C SER A 72 -8.19 25.18 19.49
N GLY A 73 -7.09 25.71 18.96
CA GLY A 73 -5.77 25.68 19.56
C GLY A 73 -5.13 24.28 19.58
N LYS A 74 -5.76 23.26 18.98
CA LYS A 74 -5.27 21.89 18.94
C LYS A 74 -4.36 21.65 17.75
N GLN A 75 -3.53 20.61 17.84
CA GLN A 75 -2.75 20.14 16.69
C GLN A 75 -3.63 19.37 15.71
N ILE A 76 -3.54 19.75 14.44
CA ILE A 76 -4.12 19.05 13.32
C ILE A 76 -3.02 18.65 12.35
N GLY A 77 -3.26 17.62 11.55
CA GLY A 77 -2.33 17.17 10.51
C GLY A 77 -3.00 17.16 9.15
N VAL A 78 -2.17 17.28 8.11
CA VAL A 78 -2.56 16.95 6.75
C VAL A 78 -2.31 15.46 6.56
N ARG A 79 -3.30 14.72 6.04
CA ARG A 79 -3.20 13.27 5.89
C ARG A 79 -1.99 12.83 5.06
N ALA A 80 -1.21 11.90 5.59
CA ALA A 80 -0.12 11.23 4.91
C ALA A 80 -0.50 9.78 4.51
N ASP A 81 -1.68 9.32 4.97
CA ASP A 81 -2.25 8.01 4.67
C ASP A 81 -3.78 8.07 4.66
N LEU A 82 -4.43 7.18 3.90
CA LEU A 82 -5.89 7.07 3.79
C LEU A 82 -6.43 5.82 4.51
N THR A 83 -5.61 4.79 4.70
CA THR A 83 -6.01 3.55 5.38
C THR A 83 -6.47 3.81 6.82
N SER A 84 -5.71 4.59 7.58
CA SER A 84 -6.07 4.96 8.96
C SER A 84 -7.40 5.72 9.05
N GLN A 85 -7.68 6.59 8.08
CA GLN A 85 -8.95 7.29 7.99
C GLN A 85 -10.11 6.35 7.62
N ALA A 86 -9.89 5.38 6.72
CA ALA A 86 -10.87 4.36 6.38
C ALA A 86 -11.20 3.48 7.61
N VAL A 87 -10.19 3.07 8.38
CA VAL A 87 -10.36 2.36 9.67
C VAL A 87 -11.21 3.15 10.65
N ARG A 88 -10.91 4.44 10.83
CA ARG A 88 -11.68 5.33 11.72
C ARG A 88 -13.13 5.46 11.26
N ILE A 89 -13.36 5.62 9.96
CA ILE A 89 -14.70 5.73 9.38
C ILE A 89 -15.47 4.42 9.59
N ASP A 90 -14.85 3.26 9.34
CA ASP A 90 -15.46 1.96 9.62
C ASP A 90 -15.85 1.85 11.09
N ALA A 91 -14.94 2.14 12.02
CA ALA A 91 -15.17 2.04 13.46
C ALA A 91 -16.32 2.93 13.94
N HIS A 92 -16.45 4.15 13.43
CA HIS A 92 -17.49 5.10 13.86
C HIS A 92 -18.84 4.92 13.18
N THR A 93 -18.88 4.37 11.98
CA THR A 93 -20.11 4.30 11.18
C THR A 93 -20.72 2.91 11.11
N THR A 94 -19.97 1.86 11.47
CA THR A 94 -20.48 0.49 11.46
C THR A 94 -21.36 0.22 12.65
N LYS A 95 -22.66 -0.02 12.43
CA LYS A 95 -23.65 -0.37 13.45
C LYS A 95 -23.78 -1.88 13.66
N ASP A 96 -23.50 -2.65 12.64
CA ASP A 96 -23.51 -4.11 12.66
C ASP A 96 -22.09 -4.63 12.33
N ARG A 97 -21.77 -5.82 12.81
CA ARG A 97 -20.45 -6.42 12.58
C ARG A 97 -20.32 -7.11 11.21
N LYS A 98 -21.11 -6.70 10.21
CA LYS A 98 -21.06 -7.27 8.86
C LYS A 98 -19.80 -6.88 8.13
N VAL A 99 -19.43 -7.65 7.12
CA VAL A 99 -18.36 -7.31 6.22
C VAL A 99 -18.66 -5.99 5.51
N ARG A 100 -17.70 -5.08 5.52
CA ARG A 100 -17.82 -3.79 4.86
C ARG A 100 -16.67 -3.60 3.87
N ARG A 101 -16.96 -2.98 2.76
CA ARG A 101 -16.06 -2.76 1.64
C ARG A 101 -15.99 -1.27 1.35
N LEU A 102 -14.87 -0.63 1.63
CA LEU A 102 -14.66 0.80 1.41
C LEU A 102 -13.60 1.02 0.35
N CYS A 103 -13.77 2.05 -0.49
CA CYS A 103 -12.73 2.52 -1.38
C CYS A 103 -12.59 4.04 -1.31
N TYR A 104 -11.42 4.52 -1.69
CA TYR A 104 -11.08 5.93 -1.66
C TYR A 104 -10.13 6.29 -2.80
N ALA A 105 -10.09 7.60 -3.18
CA ALA A 105 -9.06 8.13 -4.06
C ALA A 105 -8.84 9.62 -3.76
N GLY A 106 -7.63 9.99 -3.32
CA GLY A 106 -7.32 11.36 -2.97
C GLY A 106 -5.84 11.65 -2.75
N PRO A 107 -5.46 12.93 -2.63
CA PRO A 107 -4.10 13.32 -2.33
C PRO A 107 -3.73 12.98 -0.90
N VAL A 108 -2.48 12.58 -0.70
CA VAL A 108 -1.78 12.53 0.59
C VAL A 108 -0.54 13.41 0.53
N VAL A 109 -0.15 14.03 1.66
CA VAL A 109 0.94 14.99 1.67
C VAL A 109 1.94 14.62 2.76
N TYR A 110 3.19 14.46 2.36
CA TYR A 110 4.29 14.14 3.26
C TYR A 110 5.07 15.37 3.68
N ALA A 111 5.56 15.39 4.91
CA ALA A 111 6.43 16.46 5.42
C ALA A 111 7.75 16.55 4.66
N ASN A 112 8.28 15.39 4.20
CA ASN A 112 9.51 15.28 3.44
C ASN A 112 9.27 14.59 2.09
N PRO A 113 10.06 14.91 1.06
CA PRO A 113 10.00 14.20 -0.21
C PRO A 113 10.24 12.69 -0.04
N ILE A 114 9.46 11.87 -0.75
CA ILE A 114 9.68 10.42 -0.77
C ILE A 114 10.88 10.11 -1.65
N ALA A 115 11.82 9.31 -1.14
CA ALA A 115 13.09 9.00 -1.81
C ALA A 115 12.92 8.51 -3.25
N ASP A 116 11.92 7.68 -3.52
CA ASP A 116 11.72 7.07 -4.83
C ASP A 116 11.10 8.00 -5.88
N SER A 117 10.29 8.99 -5.47
CA SER A 117 9.57 9.89 -6.38
C SER A 117 10.07 11.33 -6.33
N GLY A 118 10.73 11.73 -5.27
CA GLY A 118 11.08 13.12 -4.99
C GLY A 118 9.85 13.99 -4.67
N SER A 119 8.64 13.45 -4.75
CA SER A 119 7.39 14.17 -4.53
C SER A 119 6.96 14.10 -3.06
N ARG A 120 6.33 15.18 -2.59
CA ARG A 120 5.65 15.24 -1.30
C ARG A 120 4.14 15.02 -1.43
N VAL A 121 3.61 15.05 -2.64
CA VAL A 121 2.17 14.93 -2.91
C VAL A 121 1.93 13.71 -3.78
N GLN A 122 1.49 12.62 -3.16
CA GLN A 122 1.01 11.45 -3.89
C GLN A 122 -0.51 11.49 -4.04
N HIS A 123 -1.03 10.80 -5.04
CA HIS A 123 -2.47 10.58 -5.22
C HIS A 123 -2.79 9.11 -5.05
N LYS A 124 -3.18 8.74 -3.85
CA LYS A 124 -3.52 7.37 -3.50
C LYS A 124 -4.94 7.02 -3.93
N ALA A 125 -5.10 5.80 -4.45
CA ALA A 125 -6.40 5.13 -4.54
C ALA A 125 -6.27 3.77 -3.89
N GLY A 126 -7.32 3.31 -3.18
CA GLY A 126 -7.25 2.05 -2.46
C GLY A 126 -8.59 1.51 -2.06
N VAL A 127 -8.57 0.27 -1.58
CA VAL A 127 -9.73 -0.46 -1.07
C VAL A 127 -9.41 -1.13 0.26
N GLU A 128 -10.44 -1.27 1.09
CA GLU A 128 -10.36 -1.94 2.38
C GLU A 128 -11.58 -2.83 2.59
N ILE A 129 -11.36 -4.09 3.00
CA ILE A 129 -12.39 -5.03 3.46
C ILE A 129 -12.28 -5.18 4.97
N PHE A 130 -13.31 -4.78 5.69
CA PHE A 130 -13.39 -4.88 7.15
C PHE A 130 -14.33 -6.01 7.57
N GLY A 131 -14.00 -6.69 8.66
CA GLY A 131 -14.88 -7.68 9.32
C GLY A 131 -14.80 -9.09 8.75
N SER A 132 -13.81 -9.41 7.90
CA SER A 132 -13.60 -10.77 7.38
C SER A 132 -12.22 -11.31 7.78
N THR A 133 -12.21 -12.46 8.47
CA THR A 133 -11.01 -13.26 8.76
C THR A 133 -10.71 -14.25 7.63
N SER A 134 -11.58 -14.34 6.61
CA SER A 134 -11.44 -15.31 5.54
C SER A 134 -10.28 -14.97 4.62
N ARG A 135 -9.50 -15.97 4.24
CA ARG A 135 -8.46 -15.87 3.20
C ARG A 135 -9.02 -15.49 1.83
N GLU A 136 -10.33 -15.72 1.60
CA GLU A 136 -11.00 -15.30 0.36
C GLU A 136 -11.00 -13.76 0.22
N ALA A 137 -11.04 -13.01 1.34
CA ALA A 137 -10.92 -11.57 1.29
C ALA A 137 -9.54 -11.12 0.81
N ASP A 138 -8.46 -11.79 1.22
CA ASP A 138 -7.10 -11.51 0.75
C ASP A 138 -6.95 -11.84 -0.74
N LYS A 139 -7.48 -12.98 -1.19
CA LYS A 139 -7.49 -13.37 -2.61
C LYS A 139 -8.26 -12.37 -3.46
N GLU A 140 -9.40 -11.88 -2.96
CA GLU A 140 -10.21 -10.88 -3.62
C GLU A 140 -9.46 -9.55 -3.77
N VAL A 141 -8.87 -9.04 -2.69
CA VAL A 141 -8.11 -7.79 -2.68
C VAL A 141 -6.91 -7.85 -3.65
N ILE A 142 -6.16 -8.95 -3.65
CA ILE A 142 -5.05 -9.15 -4.61
C ILE A 142 -5.58 -9.22 -6.05
N SER A 143 -6.68 -9.94 -6.30
CA SER A 143 -7.26 -10.06 -7.64
C SER A 143 -7.72 -8.71 -8.17
N LEU A 144 -8.39 -7.91 -7.34
CA LEU A 144 -8.81 -6.55 -7.67
C LEU A 144 -7.62 -5.63 -7.94
N MET A 145 -6.56 -5.70 -7.12
CA MET A 145 -5.33 -4.94 -7.32
C MET A 145 -4.72 -5.21 -8.70
N LEU A 146 -4.61 -6.48 -9.08
CA LEU A 146 -4.06 -6.89 -10.37
C LEU A 146 -4.94 -6.46 -11.56
N GLU A 147 -6.26 -6.58 -11.43
CA GLU A 147 -7.21 -6.10 -12.45
C GLU A 147 -7.13 -4.59 -12.61
N THR A 148 -7.07 -3.85 -11.49
CA THR A 148 -6.92 -2.40 -11.50
C THR A 148 -5.67 -1.95 -12.25
N LEU A 149 -4.52 -2.59 -11.99
CA LEU A 149 -3.27 -2.30 -12.68
C LEU A 149 -3.32 -2.65 -14.17
N THR A 150 -3.98 -3.75 -14.53
CA THR A 150 -4.19 -4.16 -15.93
C THR A 150 -5.03 -3.12 -16.68
N ILE A 151 -6.16 -2.68 -16.10
CA ILE A 151 -7.04 -1.64 -16.67
C ILE A 151 -6.33 -0.28 -16.73
N ALA A 152 -5.43 -0.02 -15.79
CA ALA A 152 -4.59 1.18 -15.79
C ALA A 152 -3.47 1.17 -16.85
N GLY A 153 -3.26 0.05 -17.57
CA GLY A 153 -2.27 -0.08 -18.65
C GLY A 153 -0.89 -0.53 -18.18
N ILE A 154 -0.79 -1.19 -17.03
CA ILE A 154 0.46 -1.80 -16.55
C ILE A 154 0.57 -3.21 -17.12
N GLU A 155 1.60 -3.43 -17.91
CA GLU A 155 1.88 -4.72 -18.54
C GLU A 155 2.88 -5.54 -17.74
N LYS A 156 2.61 -6.87 -17.63
CA LYS A 156 3.49 -7.86 -16.99
C LYS A 156 4.02 -7.43 -15.62
N PRO A 157 3.16 -7.00 -14.71
CA PRO A 157 3.60 -6.65 -13.36
C PRO A 157 4.19 -7.86 -12.64
N VAL A 158 5.09 -7.60 -11.68
CA VAL A 158 5.65 -8.63 -10.78
C VAL A 158 4.91 -8.54 -9.45
N LEU A 159 4.22 -9.60 -9.06
CA LEU A 159 3.59 -9.71 -7.74
C LEU A 159 4.56 -10.34 -6.76
N LEU A 160 4.82 -9.67 -5.65
CA LEU A 160 5.56 -10.20 -4.50
C LEU A 160 4.56 -10.53 -3.39
N LEU A 161 4.64 -11.75 -2.85
CA LEU A 161 3.88 -12.18 -1.69
C LEU A 161 4.82 -12.51 -0.53
N GLY A 162 4.40 -12.16 0.67
CA GLY A 162 5.08 -12.49 1.91
C GLY A 162 4.12 -12.58 3.09
N HIS A 163 4.67 -12.71 4.31
CA HIS A 163 3.86 -12.80 5.52
C HIS A 163 4.64 -12.28 6.72
N VAL A 164 4.21 -11.17 7.29
CA VAL A 164 4.90 -10.55 8.44
C VAL A 164 4.92 -11.45 9.69
N GLY A 165 3.98 -12.37 9.80
CA GLY A 165 3.91 -13.33 10.91
C GLY A 165 5.16 -14.20 11.04
N VAL A 166 5.83 -14.54 9.95
CA VAL A 166 7.07 -15.35 10.02
C VAL A 166 8.14 -14.62 10.83
N PHE A 167 8.34 -13.33 10.56
CA PHE A 167 9.29 -12.51 11.31
C PHE A 167 8.85 -12.34 12.77
N HIS A 168 7.56 -12.05 13.01
CA HIS A 168 7.03 -11.92 14.36
C HIS A 168 7.24 -13.15 15.22
N GLU A 169 6.95 -14.33 14.69
CA GLU A 169 7.12 -15.60 15.40
C GLU A 169 8.59 -15.87 15.73
N LEU A 170 9.51 -15.67 14.75
CA LEU A 170 10.93 -15.85 14.99
C LEU A 170 11.46 -14.88 16.05
N VAL A 171 11.12 -13.60 15.94
CA VAL A 171 11.61 -12.59 16.88
C VAL A 171 11.04 -12.80 18.27
N SER A 172 9.78 -13.22 18.40
CA SER A 172 9.14 -13.53 19.68
C SER A 172 9.73 -14.76 20.36
N ALA A 173 10.32 -15.68 19.58
CA ALA A 173 10.98 -16.88 20.10
C ALA A 173 12.45 -16.66 20.49
N LEU A 174 13.00 -15.45 20.26
CA LEU A 174 14.35 -15.11 20.72
C LEU A 174 14.44 -15.18 22.25
N PRO A 175 15.50 -15.77 22.82
CA PRO A 175 15.75 -15.70 24.25
C PRO A 175 15.75 -14.26 24.75
N ARG A 176 15.05 -14.01 25.86
CA ARG A 176 14.95 -12.65 26.46
C ARG A 176 14.38 -11.57 25.55
N TYR A 177 13.52 -11.93 24.58
CA TYR A 177 12.92 -10.94 23.67
C TYR A 177 12.21 -9.79 24.38
N SER A 178 11.56 -10.07 25.52
CA SER A 178 10.93 -9.06 26.38
C SER A 178 11.91 -8.04 26.94
N GLU A 179 13.18 -8.39 27.12
CA GLU A 179 14.25 -7.54 27.62
C GLU A 179 14.93 -6.74 26.50
N VAL A 180 14.69 -7.09 25.22
CA VAL A 180 15.28 -6.40 24.07
C VAL A 180 14.64 -5.01 23.91
N SER A 181 15.48 -3.98 23.89
CA SER A 181 15.01 -2.60 23.70
C SER A 181 14.30 -2.40 22.35
N ASP A 182 13.33 -1.51 22.31
CA ASP A 182 12.62 -1.16 21.07
C ASP A 182 13.55 -0.64 19.98
N SER A 183 14.66 -0.01 20.37
CA SER A 183 15.71 0.42 19.43
C SER A 183 16.38 -0.77 18.74
N LYS A 184 16.70 -1.84 19.48
CA LYS A 184 17.32 -3.05 18.94
C LYS A 184 16.33 -3.79 18.05
N LYS A 185 15.05 -3.89 18.45
CA LYS A 185 13.98 -4.48 17.63
C LYS A 185 13.83 -3.76 16.29
N ARG A 186 13.84 -2.43 16.29
CA ARG A 186 13.80 -1.62 15.07
C ARG A 186 15.02 -1.82 14.17
N LYS A 187 16.22 -1.88 14.75
CA LYS A 187 17.45 -2.16 13.98
C LYS A 187 17.39 -3.53 13.33
N LEU A 188 16.92 -4.57 14.04
CA LEU A 188 16.76 -5.91 13.48
C LEU A 188 15.74 -5.91 12.33
N PHE A 189 14.60 -5.28 12.51
CA PHE A 189 13.62 -5.08 11.46
C PHE A 189 14.23 -4.42 10.21
N GLN A 190 14.96 -3.30 10.39
CA GLN A 190 15.62 -2.60 9.28
C GLN A 190 16.71 -3.45 8.60
N ALA A 191 17.43 -4.27 9.37
CA ALA A 191 18.43 -5.19 8.82
C ALA A 191 17.80 -6.28 7.95
N ILE A 192 16.65 -6.84 8.38
CA ILE A 192 15.87 -7.81 7.61
C ILE A 192 15.32 -7.15 6.32
N GLN A 193 14.73 -5.96 6.42
CA GLN A 193 14.23 -5.24 5.24
C GLN A 193 15.31 -4.98 4.20
N ARG A 194 16.51 -4.58 4.64
CA ARG A 194 17.66 -4.36 3.76
C ARG A 194 18.36 -5.64 3.32
N LYS A 195 17.86 -6.81 3.75
CA LYS A 195 18.46 -8.13 3.47
C LYS A 195 19.92 -8.24 3.90
N SER A 196 20.32 -7.49 4.93
CA SER A 196 21.71 -7.43 5.42
C SER A 196 21.99 -8.53 6.44
N LYS A 197 22.46 -9.68 5.98
CA LYS A 197 22.84 -10.80 6.87
C LYS A 197 23.90 -10.41 7.90
N THR A 198 24.83 -9.52 7.53
CA THR A 198 25.90 -9.04 8.43
C THR A 198 25.33 -8.24 9.58
N ASP A 199 24.39 -7.31 9.30
CA ASP A 199 23.76 -6.51 10.35
C ASP A 199 22.89 -7.40 11.26
N ILE A 200 22.16 -8.37 10.68
CA ILE A 200 21.36 -9.32 11.46
C ILE A 200 22.24 -10.10 12.42
N LYS A 201 23.36 -10.67 11.94
CA LYS A 201 24.32 -11.39 12.78
C LYS A 201 24.87 -10.55 13.92
N SER A 202 25.08 -9.27 13.71
CA SER A 202 25.57 -8.36 14.75
C SER A 202 24.53 -8.01 15.82
N LEU A 203 23.25 -8.24 15.53
CA LEU A 203 22.11 -7.90 16.39
C LEU A 203 21.55 -9.08 17.16
N VAL A 204 21.85 -10.30 16.73
CA VAL A 204 21.42 -11.55 17.38
C VAL A 204 22.64 -12.35 17.80
N ASP A 205 22.54 -13.10 18.91
CA ASP A 205 23.57 -14.08 19.27
C ASP A 205 23.47 -15.25 18.28
N THR A 206 24.60 -15.68 17.72
CA THR A 206 24.62 -16.64 16.61
C THR A 206 24.59 -18.11 17.01
N ASP A 207 24.51 -18.41 18.30
CA ASP A 207 24.61 -19.78 18.82
C ASP A 207 23.27 -20.48 19.00
N GLY A 208 22.15 -19.80 18.65
CA GLY A 208 20.79 -20.34 18.78
C GLY A 208 20.16 -20.72 17.44
N THR A 209 19.26 -21.69 17.48
CA THR A 209 18.53 -22.16 16.28
C THR A 209 17.63 -21.06 15.67
N VAL A 210 17.00 -20.23 16.51
CA VAL A 210 16.11 -19.14 16.05
C VAL A 210 16.94 -18.01 15.43
N GLU A 211 18.06 -17.68 16.01
CA GLU A 211 19.02 -16.69 15.52
C GLU A 211 19.56 -17.08 14.15
N GLU A 212 19.92 -18.37 13.97
CA GLU A 212 20.34 -18.89 12.67
C GLU A 212 19.24 -18.76 11.61
N MET A 213 17.98 -19.04 11.97
CA MET A 213 16.82 -18.85 11.09
C MET A 213 16.66 -17.38 10.69
N LEU A 214 16.77 -16.42 11.64
CA LEU A 214 16.70 -15.00 11.37
C LEU A 214 17.81 -14.53 10.41
N VAL A 215 19.03 -15.03 10.58
CA VAL A 215 20.16 -14.72 9.67
C VAL A 215 19.91 -15.23 8.26
N ASN A 216 19.25 -16.39 8.13
CA ASN A 216 18.97 -17.02 6.84
C ASN A 216 17.67 -16.54 6.18
N LEU A 217 16.74 -15.94 6.95
CA LEU A 217 15.45 -15.51 6.49
C LEU A 217 15.50 -14.60 5.22
N PRO A 218 16.42 -13.62 5.10
CA PRO A 218 16.55 -12.80 3.89
C PRO A 218 16.89 -13.55 2.60
N SER A 219 17.37 -14.79 2.69
CA SER A 219 17.68 -15.62 1.51
C SER A 219 16.48 -16.41 1.00
N LEU A 220 15.40 -16.48 1.76
CA LEU A 220 14.17 -17.20 1.42
C LEU A 220 13.28 -16.32 0.53
N MET A 221 13.80 -16.00 -0.66
CA MET A 221 13.13 -15.20 -1.67
C MET A 221 13.37 -15.81 -3.05
N GLY A 222 12.32 -15.92 -3.86
CA GLY A 222 12.41 -16.50 -5.21
C GLY A 222 11.05 -16.82 -5.81
N ASP A 223 11.01 -17.82 -6.67
CA ASP A 223 9.76 -18.37 -7.22
C ASP A 223 8.98 -19.14 -6.14
N VAL A 224 7.78 -19.59 -6.46
CA VAL A 224 6.90 -20.34 -5.53
C VAL A 224 7.61 -21.55 -4.89
N SER A 225 8.59 -22.16 -5.56
CA SER A 225 9.39 -23.27 -5.04
C SER A 225 10.15 -22.92 -3.76
N VAL A 226 10.43 -21.63 -3.49
CA VAL A 226 11.13 -21.19 -2.26
C VAL A 226 10.32 -21.50 -0.99
N ILE A 227 9.01 -21.70 -1.08
CA ILE A 227 8.18 -22.09 0.06
C ILE A 227 8.64 -23.45 0.61
N SER A 228 8.99 -24.40 -0.27
CA SER A 228 9.52 -25.72 0.12
C SER A 228 10.87 -25.59 0.83
N GLU A 229 11.73 -24.67 0.38
CA GLU A 229 13.02 -24.39 1.03
C GLU A 229 12.80 -23.71 2.40
N ALA A 230 11.85 -22.76 2.47
CA ALA A 230 11.48 -22.11 3.71
C ALA A 230 10.96 -23.10 4.76
N ARG A 231 10.11 -24.07 4.37
CA ARG A 231 9.65 -25.13 5.28
C ARG A 231 10.80 -25.93 5.88
N LYS A 232 11.82 -26.24 5.09
CA LYS A 232 13.02 -26.97 5.57
C LYS A 232 13.88 -26.08 6.48
N ALA A 233 14.15 -24.84 6.04
CA ALA A 233 15.01 -23.92 6.77
C ALA A 233 14.40 -23.49 8.12
N LEU A 234 13.07 -23.41 8.20
CA LEU A 234 12.32 -22.97 9.38
C LEU A 234 11.66 -24.12 10.16
N ALA A 235 11.99 -25.38 9.85
CA ALA A 235 11.35 -26.59 10.42
C ALA A 235 11.42 -26.67 11.95
N LYS A 236 12.46 -26.10 12.56
CA LYS A 236 12.65 -26.09 14.03
C LYS A 236 12.11 -24.80 14.68
N GLY A 237 11.50 -23.92 13.92
CA GLY A 237 10.90 -22.68 14.40
C GLY A 237 9.56 -22.90 15.10
N PRO A 238 8.95 -21.82 15.64
CA PRO A 238 7.59 -21.87 16.18
C PRO A 238 6.58 -22.45 15.18
N GLY A 239 5.66 -23.29 15.68
CA GLY A 239 4.70 -24.01 14.84
C GLY A 239 3.86 -23.11 13.93
N ARG A 240 3.51 -21.92 14.39
CA ARG A 240 2.74 -20.93 13.64
C ARG A 240 3.42 -20.40 12.36
N ILE A 241 4.74 -20.57 12.22
CA ILE A 241 5.46 -20.27 10.98
C ILE A 241 4.96 -21.16 9.83
N HIS A 242 4.62 -22.41 10.12
CA HIS A 242 4.06 -23.31 9.10
C HIS A 242 2.70 -22.85 8.61
N ASP A 243 1.85 -22.33 9.51
CA ASP A 243 0.55 -21.75 9.13
C ASP A 243 0.75 -20.53 8.22
N CYS A 244 1.72 -19.65 8.52
CA CYS A 244 2.06 -18.51 7.68
C CYS A 244 2.53 -18.94 6.27
N LEU A 245 3.34 -20.00 6.18
CA LEU A 245 3.80 -20.55 4.90
C LEU A 245 2.65 -21.22 4.12
N ASP A 246 1.71 -21.86 4.81
CA ASP A 246 0.49 -22.41 4.20
C ASP A 246 -0.38 -21.30 3.62
N GLU A 247 -0.51 -20.16 4.31
CA GLU A 247 -1.25 -19.00 3.82
C GLU A 247 -0.62 -18.41 2.55
N ILE A 248 0.71 -18.23 2.53
CA ILE A 248 1.42 -17.78 1.32
C ILE A 248 1.19 -18.76 0.17
N GLU A 249 1.33 -20.06 0.40
CA GLU A 249 1.19 -21.10 -0.62
C GLU A 249 -0.22 -21.15 -1.21
N GLU A 250 -1.24 -21.02 -0.36
CA GLU A 250 -2.64 -20.98 -0.78
C GLU A 250 -2.93 -19.75 -1.65
N LEU A 251 -2.47 -18.56 -1.23
CA LEU A 251 -2.59 -17.33 -2.01
C LEU A 251 -1.84 -17.44 -3.34
N ALA A 252 -0.60 -17.91 -3.33
CA ALA A 252 0.20 -18.09 -4.54
C ALA A 252 -0.50 -19.01 -5.56
N ASN A 253 -0.99 -20.17 -5.10
CA ASN A 253 -1.69 -21.13 -5.94
C ASN A 253 -3.01 -20.58 -6.50
N ALA A 254 -3.76 -19.81 -5.71
CA ALA A 254 -5.02 -19.20 -6.14
C ALA A 254 -4.79 -18.14 -7.22
N ILE A 255 -3.75 -17.32 -7.05
CA ILE A 255 -3.42 -16.23 -7.98
C ILE A 255 -2.81 -16.79 -9.28
N ALA A 256 -1.89 -17.74 -9.19
CA ALA A 256 -1.26 -18.37 -10.37
C ALA A 256 -2.28 -19.05 -11.31
N LYS A 257 -3.38 -19.59 -10.77
CA LYS A 257 -4.45 -20.21 -11.56
C LYS A 257 -5.26 -19.21 -12.38
N LYS A 258 -5.39 -17.97 -11.89
CA LYS A 258 -6.26 -16.95 -12.51
C LYS A 258 -5.50 -16.02 -13.46
N ASN A 259 -4.22 -15.81 -13.25
CA ASN A 259 -3.47 -14.78 -13.92
C ASN A 259 -2.13 -15.30 -14.45
N SER A 260 -1.77 -14.93 -15.68
CA SER A 260 -0.41 -15.09 -16.19
C SER A 260 0.44 -13.93 -15.63
N ILE A 261 0.89 -14.05 -14.38
CA ILE A 261 1.67 -13.03 -13.69
C ILE A 261 3.02 -13.59 -13.24
N ASP A 262 4.06 -12.77 -13.26
CA ASP A 262 5.33 -13.12 -12.62
C ASP A 262 5.16 -13.00 -11.10
N LEU A 263 5.08 -14.16 -10.44
CA LEU A 263 4.84 -14.27 -9.01
C LEU A 263 6.14 -14.63 -8.29
N LYS A 264 6.50 -13.82 -7.31
CA LYS A 264 7.66 -14.03 -6.43
C LYS A 264 7.19 -14.12 -4.97
N ILE A 265 7.90 -14.92 -4.21
CA ILE A 265 7.71 -15.05 -2.76
C ILE A 265 8.91 -14.42 -2.05
N ASP A 266 8.66 -13.64 -1.03
CA ASP A 266 9.67 -13.15 -0.09
C ASP A 266 9.19 -13.44 1.34
N VAL A 267 9.73 -14.48 1.95
CA VAL A 267 9.33 -14.90 3.31
C VAL A 267 9.70 -13.84 4.36
N ALA A 268 10.64 -12.96 4.02
CA ALA A 268 11.08 -11.82 4.84
C ALA A 268 10.50 -10.49 4.36
N GLU A 269 9.35 -10.49 3.65
CA GLU A 269 8.69 -9.24 3.27
C GLU A 269 8.03 -8.60 4.49
N LEU A 270 8.41 -7.37 4.79
CA LEU A 270 8.01 -6.64 5.98
C LEU A 270 7.40 -5.27 5.65
N SER A 271 6.95 -5.05 4.42
CA SER A 271 6.26 -3.79 4.07
C SER A 271 5.02 -3.61 4.96
N GLY A 272 4.90 -2.43 5.55
CA GLY A 272 3.81 -2.14 6.47
C GLY A 272 3.85 -2.87 7.81
N PHE A 273 5.01 -3.41 8.23
CA PHE A 273 5.19 -4.13 9.50
C PHE A 273 4.61 -3.43 10.73
N GLY A 274 4.51 -2.10 10.72
CA GLY A 274 3.98 -1.35 11.87
C GLY A 274 2.52 -1.65 12.20
N TYR A 275 1.77 -2.22 11.25
CA TYR A 275 0.33 -2.51 11.41
C TYR A 275 -0.13 -3.84 10.78
N HIS A 276 0.58 -4.42 9.82
CA HIS A 276 0.23 -5.71 9.25
C HIS A 276 0.52 -6.84 10.23
N ASN A 277 -0.34 -7.87 10.23
CA ASN A 277 -0.20 -9.05 11.06
C ASN A 277 -0.42 -10.39 10.32
N GLY A 278 -0.66 -10.32 9.02
CA GLY A 278 -0.93 -11.44 8.14
C GLY A 278 -0.13 -11.39 6.84
N PRO A 279 -0.70 -11.94 5.74
CA PRO A 279 -0.12 -11.82 4.42
C PRO A 279 0.10 -10.37 4.01
N VAL A 280 1.20 -10.11 3.32
CA VAL A 280 1.53 -8.83 2.69
C VAL A 280 1.86 -9.05 1.23
N PHE A 281 1.54 -8.07 0.40
CA PHE A 281 1.77 -8.17 -1.03
C PHE A 281 2.09 -6.81 -1.62
N ALA A 282 2.90 -6.84 -2.69
CA ALA A 282 3.25 -5.65 -3.43
C ALA A 282 3.35 -5.99 -4.92
N VAL A 283 2.98 -5.04 -5.77
CA VAL A 283 3.16 -5.16 -7.21
C VAL A 283 4.21 -4.18 -7.67
N TYR A 284 5.19 -4.69 -8.40
CA TYR A 284 6.32 -3.93 -8.90
C TYR A 284 6.26 -3.79 -10.41
N HIS A 285 6.78 -2.65 -10.90
CA HIS A 285 7.03 -2.48 -12.33
C HIS A 285 8.21 -3.36 -12.77
N PRO A 286 8.08 -4.18 -13.84
CA PRO A 286 9.07 -5.20 -14.19
C PRO A 286 10.45 -4.65 -14.54
N ARG A 287 10.53 -3.39 -14.98
CA ARG A 287 11.79 -2.78 -15.44
C ARG A 287 12.40 -1.79 -14.45
N ARG A 288 11.65 -1.32 -13.44
CA ARG A 288 12.10 -0.21 -12.57
C ARG A 288 12.19 -0.57 -11.10
N GLY A 289 11.73 -1.75 -10.70
CA GLY A 289 11.77 -2.18 -9.31
C GLY A 289 10.99 -1.30 -8.34
N LYS A 290 10.12 -0.40 -8.86
CA LYS A 290 9.26 0.45 -8.03
C LYS A 290 7.95 -0.25 -7.75
N ALA A 291 7.49 -0.19 -6.50
CA ALA A 291 6.18 -0.69 -6.13
C ALA A 291 5.09 0.26 -6.65
N LEU A 292 4.16 -0.29 -7.44
CA LEU A 292 3.01 0.42 -8.00
C LEU A 292 1.80 0.36 -7.07
N ALA A 293 1.67 -0.75 -6.34
CA ALA A 293 0.63 -0.98 -5.35
C ALA A 293 1.18 -1.83 -4.21
N ARG A 294 0.63 -1.65 -3.01
CA ARG A 294 0.97 -2.42 -1.81
C ARG A 294 -0.27 -2.69 -0.99
N GLY A 295 -0.26 -3.81 -0.27
CA GLY A 295 -1.36 -4.16 0.61
C GLY A 295 -1.01 -5.28 1.56
N GLY A 296 -2.00 -5.67 2.35
CA GLY A 296 -1.86 -6.78 3.31
C GLY A 296 -3.00 -6.83 4.30
N ARG A 297 -2.92 -7.81 5.21
CA ARG A 297 -3.86 -8.00 6.31
C ARG A 297 -3.41 -7.28 7.57
N TYR A 298 -4.36 -6.60 8.21
CA TYR A 298 -4.14 -5.82 9.43
C TYR A 298 -5.38 -5.89 10.34
N ASP A 299 -5.34 -6.68 11.40
CA ASP A 299 -6.53 -6.96 12.21
C ASP A 299 -6.65 -6.11 13.48
N GLY A 300 -5.61 -5.38 13.86
CA GLY A 300 -5.52 -4.73 15.18
C GLY A 300 -5.68 -3.21 15.21
N ILE A 301 -5.63 -2.51 14.08
CA ILE A 301 -5.62 -1.02 14.05
C ILE A 301 -6.91 -0.43 14.65
N GLY A 302 -8.05 -1.05 14.38
CA GLY A 302 -9.35 -0.58 14.82
C GLY A 302 -9.52 -0.56 16.34
N SER A 303 -8.73 -1.33 17.09
CA SER A 303 -8.79 -1.39 18.57
C SER A 303 -8.58 -0.02 19.22
N GLN A 304 -7.75 0.83 18.64
CA GLN A 304 -7.48 2.18 19.12
C GLN A 304 -8.69 3.12 18.92
N PHE A 305 -9.61 2.77 18.01
CA PHE A 305 -10.91 3.45 17.85
C PHE A 305 -12.05 2.74 18.61
N GLY A 306 -11.70 1.77 19.48
CA GLY A 306 -12.67 1.03 20.29
C GLY A 306 -13.38 -0.14 19.60
N VAL A 307 -13.02 -0.44 18.35
CA VAL A 307 -13.60 -1.55 17.57
C VAL A 307 -12.52 -2.33 16.86
N GLU A 308 -12.19 -3.50 17.36
CA GLU A 308 -11.26 -4.41 16.69
C GLU A 308 -12.00 -5.22 15.63
N ARG A 309 -11.57 -5.05 14.38
CA ARG A 309 -12.10 -5.77 13.22
C ARG A 309 -10.97 -6.25 12.33
N PRO A 310 -11.04 -7.51 11.85
CA PRO A 310 -10.11 -7.97 10.83
C PRO A 310 -10.24 -7.10 9.57
N ALA A 311 -9.12 -6.79 8.96
CA ALA A 311 -9.10 -5.98 7.76
C ALA A 311 -8.00 -6.42 6.78
N THR A 312 -8.27 -6.26 5.49
CA THR A 312 -7.30 -6.44 4.40
C THR A 312 -7.59 -5.44 3.30
N GLY A 313 -6.54 -4.90 2.70
CA GLY A 313 -6.69 -3.88 1.67
C GLY A 313 -5.41 -3.63 0.89
N PHE A 314 -5.49 -2.72 -0.08
CA PHE A 314 -4.33 -2.21 -0.80
C PHE A 314 -4.51 -0.74 -1.16
N ASP A 315 -3.39 -0.08 -1.39
CA ASP A 315 -3.34 1.23 -2.06
C ASP A 315 -2.37 1.22 -3.25
N LEU A 316 -2.56 2.19 -4.14
CA LEU A 316 -1.70 2.46 -5.29
C LEU A 316 -1.53 3.96 -5.48
N ASP A 317 -0.43 4.39 -6.10
CA ASP A 317 -0.19 5.79 -6.45
C ASP A 317 -0.55 6.05 -7.92
N LEU A 318 -1.64 6.80 -8.13
CA LEU A 318 -2.15 7.11 -9.47
C LEU A 318 -1.17 7.93 -10.31
N LYS A 319 -0.37 8.84 -9.69
CA LYS A 319 0.65 9.60 -10.42
C LYS A 319 1.77 8.68 -10.91
N GLN A 320 2.20 7.74 -10.06
CA GLN A 320 3.22 6.79 -10.44
C GLN A 320 2.73 5.87 -11.56
N ILE A 321 1.50 5.36 -11.47
CA ILE A 321 0.89 4.55 -12.52
C ILE A 321 0.79 5.34 -13.83
N LEU A 322 0.40 6.61 -13.78
CA LEU A 322 0.32 7.46 -14.96
C LEU A 322 1.66 7.55 -15.72
N VAL A 323 2.77 7.62 -14.98
CA VAL A 323 4.14 7.67 -15.57
C VAL A 323 4.57 6.32 -16.14
N GLU A 324 4.14 5.22 -15.51
CA GLU A 324 4.62 3.87 -15.84
C GLU A 324 3.75 3.15 -16.89
N ARG A 325 2.51 3.60 -17.14
CA ARG A 325 1.62 2.98 -18.13
C ARG A 325 2.14 3.16 -19.55
N GLN A 326 1.87 2.17 -20.40
CA GLN A 326 2.32 2.17 -21.80
C GLN A 326 1.31 2.77 -22.79
N THR A 327 0.07 2.98 -22.38
CA THR A 327 -1.01 3.41 -23.28
C THR A 327 -1.14 4.92 -23.24
N PRO A 328 -0.83 5.64 -24.33
CA PRO A 328 -1.27 7.02 -24.50
C PRO A 328 -2.80 7.01 -24.48
N SER A 329 -3.42 7.95 -23.79
CA SER A 329 -4.86 8.12 -23.94
C SER A 329 -5.13 8.64 -25.34
N ASP A 330 -6.07 8.04 -26.07
CA ASP A 330 -6.64 8.59 -27.29
C ASP A 330 -7.47 9.83 -26.94
N LEU A 331 -6.79 10.91 -26.55
CA LEU A 331 -7.44 12.19 -26.29
C LEU A 331 -7.80 12.81 -27.63
N ILE A 332 -9.07 12.78 -27.95
CA ILE A 332 -9.63 13.57 -29.06
C ILE A 332 -9.64 15.03 -28.64
N PHE A 333 -8.82 15.85 -29.27
CA PHE A 333 -8.77 17.29 -29.04
C PHE A 333 -9.67 18.00 -30.04
N ALA A 334 -10.60 18.81 -29.55
CA ALA A 334 -11.22 19.85 -30.35
C ALA A 334 -10.42 21.16 -30.16
N HIS A 335 -9.59 21.52 -31.13
CA HIS A 335 -9.02 22.88 -31.18
C HIS A 335 -10.13 23.86 -31.50
N PHE A 336 -10.38 24.79 -30.60
CA PHE A 336 -11.33 25.87 -30.83
C PHE A 336 -10.58 27.06 -31.39
N ALA A 337 -10.72 27.30 -32.70
CA ALA A 337 -10.46 28.61 -33.21
C ALA A 337 -11.59 29.56 -32.78
N PHE A 338 -11.24 30.74 -32.33
CA PHE A 338 -12.23 31.76 -31.94
C PHE A 338 -12.87 32.42 -33.19
N ASP A 339 -12.87 31.72 -34.32
CA ASP A 339 -13.54 32.22 -35.54
C ASP A 339 -15.04 31.87 -35.46
N PRO A 340 -15.93 32.87 -35.52
CA PRO A 340 -17.38 32.65 -35.54
C PRO A 340 -17.85 31.71 -36.66
N ALA A 341 -17.14 31.64 -37.78
CA ALA A 341 -17.45 30.78 -38.91
C ALA A 341 -17.25 29.27 -38.61
N GLU A 342 -16.47 28.93 -37.57
CA GLU A 342 -16.20 27.53 -37.17
C GLU A 342 -17.08 27.01 -35.99
N LEU A 343 -17.96 27.86 -35.44
CA LEU A 343 -18.82 27.47 -34.33
C LEU A 343 -19.70 26.23 -34.60
N SER A 344 -20.21 26.12 -35.82
CA SER A 344 -21.01 24.93 -36.21
C SER A 344 -20.21 23.65 -36.28
N LYS A 345 -18.94 23.70 -36.71
CA LYS A 345 -18.02 22.57 -36.67
C LYS A 345 -17.69 22.17 -35.24
N ARG A 346 -17.45 23.15 -34.38
CA ARG A 346 -17.22 22.93 -32.95
C ARG A 346 -18.35 22.16 -32.30
N ASP A 347 -19.61 22.61 -32.51
CA ASP A 347 -20.78 22.00 -31.89
C ASP A 347 -21.01 20.56 -32.39
N LEU A 348 -20.64 20.26 -33.63
CA LEU A 348 -20.66 18.91 -34.19
C LEU A 348 -19.59 18.02 -33.54
N LEU A 349 -18.39 18.54 -33.32
CA LEU A 349 -17.30 17.80 -32.64
C LEU A 349 -17.63 17.54 -31.17
N ILE A 350 -18.19 18.50 -30.45
CA ILE A 350 -18.66 18.33 -29.06
C ILE A 350 -19.74 17.24 -28.99
N LYS A 351 -20.69 17.20 -29.92
CA LYS A 351 -21.72 16.15 -29.96
C LYS A 351 -21.15 14.77 -30.26
N LYS A 352 -20.08 14.64 -31.05
CA LYS A 352 -19.43 13.36 -31.33
C LYS A 352 -18.52 12.87 -30.19
N ALA A 353 -18.04 13.78 -29.32
CA ALA A 353 -17.19 13.47 -28.18
C ALA A 353 -17.97 13.15 -26.88
N ARG A 354 -19.27 13.33 -26.86
CA ARG A 354 -20.20 12.90 -25.80
C ARG A 354 -20.76 11.51 -26.08
#